data_11bafee68e2219a26596b1e11730383b
#
_entry.id   11bafee68e2219a26596b1e11730383b
#
_cell.length_a   1.000
_cell.length_b   1.000
_cell.length_c   1.000
_cell.angle_alpha   90.00
_cell.angle_beta   90.00
_cell.angle_gamma   90.00
#
_symmetry.space_group_name_H-M   'P 1'
#
loop_
_entity.id
_entity.type
_entity.pdbx_description
1 polymer ?
#
loop_
_entity_poly.entity_id
_entity_poly.type
_entity_poly.pdbx_seq_one_letter_code
_entity_poly.pdbx_strand_id
1 'polypeptide(L)'
;MWAQVRELVKARAAAALEAVEGAAFFVSLDSEPGGLTREDPAVSLDAYAHRLLAGHGHDRWYDKSFTLIVFSNGKLGLSMEHSWADCPISGHMWEFTLATECFHLGYSADGHCKGQPDPTLPWPERLQWDLPNQVYPSISLALRGAKTLAGNIDCHVFPFSHFGKSFIKHCHFSSDSFIQVALQLAYFRDRGHFCLTYESAMTRLFLEGRTETVRSCTKEACNFVKAMEDKEKTVWAWPTYSVSSICSRPSSPRLGLQGKG
;
A
#
# COMPACT_ATOMS: atom_id res chain seq x y z
N MET A 1 -26.04 12.46 3.23
CA MET A 1 -26.37 11.17 3.88
C MET A 1 -25.59 10.93 5.17
N TRP A 2 -24.24 10.87 5.15
CA TRP A 2 -23.46 10.61 6.40
C TRP A 2 -23.78 11.59 7.53
N ALA A 3 -23.73 12.89 7.33
CA ALA A 3 -24.00 13.88 8.35
C ALA A 3 -25.37 13.70 9.04
N GLN A 4 -26.40 13.38 8.29
CA GLN A 4 -27.74 13.13 8.84
C GLN A 4 -27.77 11.84 9.68
N VAL A 5 -27.15 10.76 9.20
CA VAL A 5 -27.05 9.49 9.93
C VAL A 5 -26.23 9.66 11.20
N ARG A 6 -25.14 10.40 11.14
CA ARG A 6 -24.28 10.71 12.29
C ARG A 6 -25.03 11.41 13.41
N GLU A 7 -25.85 12.40 13.10
CA GLU A 7 -26.67 13.09 14.11
C GLU A 7 -27.69 12.16 14.76
N LEU A 8 -28.31 11.26 13.98
CA LEU A 8 -29.23 10.25 14.52
C LEU A 8 -28.53 9.25 15.44
N VAL A 9 -27.32 8.81 15.08
CA VAL A 9 -26.51 7.91 15.90
C VAL A 9 -26.02 8.62 17.16
N LYS A 10 -25.52 9.86 17.03
CA LYS A 10 -25.04 10.66 18.14
C LYS A 10 -26.10 10.88 19.21
N ALA A 11 -27.33 11.06 18.82
CA ALA A 11 -28.43 11.25 19.77
C ALA A 11 -28.65 10.07 20.73
N ARG A 12 -28.18 8.86 20.42
CA ARG A 12 -28.44 7.63 21.17
C ARG A 12 -27.20 6.83 21.56
N ALA A 13 -26.11 6.99 20.83
CA ALA A 13 -24.85 6.26 21.02
C ALA A 13 -23.62 7.19 20.96
N ALA A 14 -23.70 8.37 21.59
CA ALA A 14 -22.66 9.40 21.53
C ALA A 14 -21.29 8.87 21.95
N ALA A 15 -21.19 8.20 23.08
CA ALA A 15 -19.93 7.70 23.62
C ALA A 15 -19.25 6.68 22.66
N ALA A 16 -20.03 5.77 22.06
CA ALA A 16 -19.51 4.83 21.10
C ALA A 16 -19.03 5.51 19.81
N LEU A 17 -19.80 6.50 19.32
CA LEU A 17 -19.42 7.28 18.15
C LEU A 17 -18.16 8.12 18.41
N GLU A 18 -18.06 8.78 19.55
CA GLU A 18 -16.89 9.58 19.95
C GLU A 18 -15.64 8.71 20.11
N ALA A 19 -15.76 7.50 20.66
CA ALA A 19 -14.65 6.55 20.75
C ALA A 19 -14.14 6.15 19.36
N VAL A 20 -15.04 5.88 18.42
CA VAL A 20 -14.68 5.58 17.03
C VAL A 20 -14.08 6.79 16.32
N GLU A 21 -14.70 7.96 16.43
CA GLU A 21 -14.22 9.20 15.79
C GLU A 21 -12.86 9.66 16.35
N GLY A 22 -12.63 9.48 17.65
CA GLY A 22 -11.38 9.82 18.33
C GLY A 22 -10.25 8.81 18.17
N ALA A 23 -10.52 7.61 17.63
CA ALA A 23 -9.50 6.59 17.45
C ALA A 23 -8.44 7.01 16.42
N ALA A 24 -7.16 6.78 16.72
CA ALA A 24 -6.05 7.05 15.80
C ALA A 24 -5.94 5.97 14.70
N PHE A 25 -6.24 4.73 15.02
CA PHE A 25 -6.21 3.57 14.13
C PHE A 25 -7.19 2.49 14.60
N PHE A 26 -7.38 1.48 13.78
CA PHE A 26 -8.20 0.31 14.10
C PHE A 26 -7.39 -0.99 14.07
N VAL A 27 -7.84 -1.96 14.86
CA VAL A 27 -7.37 -3.34 14.80
C VAL A 27 -8.55 -4.21 14.36
N SER A 28 -8.41 -4.92 13.26
CA SER A 28 -9.38 -5.91 12.77
C SER A 28 -8.90 -7.31 13.14
N LEU A 29 -9.72 -8.05 13.86
CA LEU A 29 -9.48 -9.45 14.16
C LEU A 29 -10.28 -10.31 13.17
N ASP A 30 -9.62 -10.74 12.11
CA ASP A 30 -10.25 -11.53 11.06
C ASP A 30 -10.43 -12.99 11.49
N SER A 31 -11.62 -13.54 11.30
CA SER A 31 -11.96 -14.92 11.68
C SER A 31 -11.36 -15.98 10.76
N GLU A 32 -10.98 -15.61 9.56
CA GLU A 32 -10.40 -16.52 8.56
C GLU A 32 -8.87 -16.44 8.54
N PRO A 33 -8.17 -17.50 8.12
CA PRO A 33 -6.73 -17.47 7.92
C PRO A 33 -6.36 -16.58 6.73
N GLY A 34 -5.21 -15.92 6.80
CA GLY A 34 -4.64 -15.12 5.72
C GLY A 34 -3.26 -15.63 5.30
N GLY A 35 -2.74 -15.09 4.18
CA GLY A 35 -1.40 -15.36 3.70
C GLY A 35 -1.30 -16.50 2.70
N LEU A 36 -0.05 -16.91 2.42
CA LEU A 36 0.31 -17.92 1.44
C LEU A 36 -0.15 -19.31 1.87
N THR A 37 -0.81 -20.03 0.99
CA THR A 37 -1.04 -21.48 1.11
C THR A 37 -0.05 -22.25 0.22
N ARG A 38 0.19 -23.53 0.55
CA ARG A 38 1.10 -24.37 -0.24
C ARG A 38 0.42 -24.98 -1.46
N GLU A 39 -0.89 -25.13 -1.41
CA GLU A 39 -1.71 -25.75 -2.45
C GLU A 39 -1.82 -24.88 -3.69
N ASP A 40 -2.09 -23.59 -3.52
CA ASP A 40 -2.14 -22.60 -4.59
C ASP A 40 -1.56 -21.26 -4.13
N PRO A 41 -0.24 -21.08 -4.27
CA PRO A 41 0.43 -19.87 -3.81
C PRO A 41 -0.06 -18.60 -4.53
N ALA A 42 -0.36 -18.68 -5.82
CA ALA A 42 -0.76 -17.52 -6.60
C ALA A 42 -2.13 -17.00 -6.15
N VAL A 43 -3.14 -17.87 -6.16
CA VAL A 43 -4.51 -17.51 -5.76
C VAL A 43 -4.57 -17.05 -4.30
N SER A 44 -3.82 -17.71 -3.41
CA SER A 44 -3.80 -17.31 -2.00
C SER A 44 -3.15 -15.96 -1.76
N LEU A 45 -2.12 -15.58 -2.54
CA LEU A 45 -1.52 -14.25 -2.48
C LEU A 45 -2.43 -13.17 -3.04
N ASP A 46 -3.12 -13.42 -4.14
CA ASP A 46 -4.10 -12.50 -4.71
C ASP A 46 -5.25 -12.24 -3.72
N ALA A 47 -5.81 -13.31 -3.15
CA ALA A 47 -6.84 -13.20 -2.13
C ALA A 47 -6.37 -12.48 -0.87
N TYR A 48 -5.12 -12.74 -0.43
CA TYR A 48 -4.53 -12.06 0.72
C TYR A 48 -4.35 -10.57 0.46
N ALA A 49 -3.80 -10.18 -0.69
CA ALA A 49 -3.64 -8.78 -1.07
C ALA A 49 -4.98 -8.05 -1.15
N HIS A 50 -5.98 -8.66 -1.77
CA HIS A 50 -7.33 -8.13 -1.83
C HIS A 50 -7.95 -7.93 -0.44
N ARG A 51 -7.80 -8.90 0.45
CA ARG A 51 -8.30 -8.81 1.84
C ARG A 51 -7.59 -7.72 2.66
N LEU A 52 -6.29 -7.49 2.44
CA LEU A 52 -5.57 -6.40 3.10
C LEU A 52 -6.10 -5.05 2.62
N LEU A 53 -6.33 -4.88 1.33
CA LEU A 53 -6.75 -3.62 0.72
C LEU A 53 -8.23 -3.31 0.97
N ALA A 54 -9.11 -4.24 0.68
CA ALA A 54 -10.54 -4.03 0.62
C ALA A 54 -11.35 -4.78 1.69
N GLY A 55 -10.80 -5.84 2.27
CA GLY A 55 -11.52 -6.70 3.20
C GLY A 55 -12.83 -7.21 2.62
N HIS A 56 -13.89 -7.16 3.42
CA HIS A 56 -15.26 -7.45 3.00
C HIS A 56 -16.06 -6.17 2.72
N GLY A 57 -15.40 -5.01 2.63
CA GLY A 57 -16.01 -3.70 2.40
C GLY A 57 -16.60 -3.04 3.64
N HIS A 58 -16.54 -3.69 4.81
CA HIS A 58 -17.10 -3.16 6.07
C HIS A 58 -16.24 -3.46 7.31
N ASP A 59 -15.14 -4.13 7.15
CA ASP A 59 -14.22 -4.59 8.19
C ASP A 59 -12.87 -3.88 8.15
N ARG A 60 -12.77 -2.85 7.34
CA ARG A 60 -11.64 -1.91 7.28
C ARG A 60 -12.17 -0.50 7.52
N TRP A 61 -11.40 0.30 8.28
CA TRP A 61 -11.84 1.65 8.62
C TRP A 61 -11.03 2.68 7.83
N TYR A 62 -11.51 3.03 6.65
CA TYR A 62 -10.77 3.82 5.65
C TYR A 62 -10.64 5.32 5.96
N ASP A 63 -11.30 5.84 7.00
CA ASP A 63 -11.16 7.23 7.45
C ASP A 63 -10.12 7.38 8.59
N LYS A 64 -9.45 6.29 8.95
CA LYS A 64 -8.38 6.28 9.96
C LYS A 64 -7.02 6.11 9.30
N SER A 65 -5.98 6.52 10.03
CA SER A 65 -4.59 6.46 9.52
C SER A 65 -4.23 5.07 9.00
N PHE A 66 -4.64 4.02 9.70
CA PHE A 66 -4.48 2.64 9.26
C PHE A 66 -5.40 1.67 10.00
N THR A 67 -5.59 0.50 9.42
CA THR A 67 -6.16 -0.67 10.08
C THR A 67 -5.10 -1.76 10.15
N LEU A 68 -4.73 -2.16 11.36
CA LEU A 68 -3.92 -3.37 11.60
C LEU A 68 -4.84 -4.59 11.52
N ILE A 69 -4.50 -5.55 10.68
CA ILE A 69 -5.31 -6.74 10.43
C ILE A 69 -4.58 -7.94 11.02
N VAL A 70 -5.28 -8.65 11.92
CA VAL A 70 -4.78 -9.86 12.57
C VAL A 70 -5.65 -11.02 12.11
N PHE A 71 -5.07 -11.95 11.36
CA PHE A 71 -5.77 -13.14 10.87
C PHE A 71 -5.77 -14.25 11.91
N SER A 72 -6.76 -15.16 11.83
CA SER A 72 -6.93 -16.24 12.79
C SER A 72 -5.74 -17.20 12.90
N ASN A 73 -4.87 -17.25 11.88
CA ASN A 73 -3.63 -18.04 11.86
C ASN A 73 -2.38 -17.25 12.31
N GLY A 74 -2.55 -16.07 12.92
CA GLY A 74 -1.47 -15.23 13.43
C GLY A 74 -0.72 -14.42 12.36
N LYS A 75 -1.15 -14.46 11.09
CA LYS A 75 -0.62 -13.55 10.06
C LYS A 75 -1.11 -12.14 10.30
N LEU A 76 -0.28 -11.17 9.96
CA LEU A 76 -0.57 -9.76 10.10
C LEU A 76 -0.68 -9.08 8.74
N GLY A 77 -1.43 -8.00 8.69
CA GLY A 77 -1.50 -7.12 7.55
C GLY A 77 -1.78 -5.68 7.96
N LEU A 78 -1.57 -4.77 7.05
CA LEU A 78 -1.78 -3.35 7.26
C LEU A 78 -2.51 -2.75 6.08
N SER A 79 -3.64 -2.09 6.34
CA SER A 79 -4.34 -1.25 5.37
C SER A 79 -4.17 0.20 5.79
N MET A 80 -3.55 1.03 4.95
CA MET A 80 -3.24 2.42 5.28
C MET A 80 -3.97 3.38 4.37
N GLU A 81 -4.44 4.47 4.96
CA GLU A 81 -4.99 5.60 4.26
C GLU A 81 -3.84 6.49 3.74
N HIS A 82 -3.94 6.97 2.50
CA HIS A 82 -2.84 7.63 1.81
C HIS A 82 -2.88 9.17 1.87
N SER A 83 -3.86 9.77 2.54
CA SER A 83 -3.97 11.23 2.62
C SER A 83 -2.91 11.88 3.52
N TRP A 84 -2.48 11.18 4.57
CA TRP A 84 -1.60 11.74 5.61
C TRP A 84 -0.13 11.33 5.49
N ALA A 85 0.18 10.19 4.84
CA ALA A 85 1.52 9.65 4.75
C ALA A 85 1.76 8.89 3.43
N ASP A 86 3.02 8.86 3.03
CA ASP A 86 3.50 8.11 1.89
C ASP A 86 4.25 6.83 2.33
N CYS A 87 4.46 5.92 1.41
CA CYS A 87 5.06 4.60 1.65
C CYS A 87 6.35 4.61 2.53
N PRO A 88 7.28 5.58 2.43
CA PRO A 88 8.45 5.60 3.31
C PRO A 88 8.13 5.74 4.80
N ILE A 89 7.04 6.42 5.15
CA ILE A 89 6.63 6.59 6.56
C ILE A 89 6.02 5.30 7.08
N SER A 90 5.09 4.72 6.33
CA SER A 90 4.44 3.46 6.70
C SER A 90 5.43 2.30 6.74
N GLY A 91 6.33 2.22 5.76
CA GLY A 91 7.38 1.23 5.73
C GLY A 91 8.33 1.33 6.93
N HIS A 92 8.75 2.55 7.29
CA HIS A 92 9.58 2.76 8.48
C HIS A 92 8.88 2.39 9.79
N MET A 93 7.61 2.76 9.93
CA MET A 93 6.80 2.35 11.07
C MET A 93 6.74 0.83 11.19
N TRP A 94 6.50 0.13 10.09
CA TRP A 94 6.40 -1.33 10.05
C TRP A 94 7.74 -1.99 10.38
N GLU A 95 8.83 -1.55 9.76
CA GLU A 95 10.19 -2.04 10.04
C GLU A 95 10.60 -1.80 11.49
N PHE A 96 10.31 -0.62 12.04
CA PHE A 96 10.58 -0.29 13.43
C PHE A 96 9.83 -1.21 14.39
N THR A 97 8.55 -1.47 14.11
CA THR A 97 7.70 -2.35 14.92
C THR A 97 8.27 -3.78 14.93
N LEU A 98 8.57 -4.33 13.75
CA LEU A 98 9.14 -5.68 13.63
C LEU A 98 10.52 -5.78 14.29
N ALA A 99 11.38 -4.77 14.15
CA ALA A 99 12.68 -4.75 14.79
C ALA A 99 12.56 -4.67 16.31
N THR A 100 11.64 -3.85 16.83
CA THR A 100 11.39 -3.73 18.27
C THR A 100 10.89 -5.06 18.83
N GLU A 101 9.95 -5.70 18.15
CA GLU A 101 9.44 -7.03 18.55
C GLU A 101 10.54 -8.07 18.56
N CYS A 102 11.34 -8.14 17.49
CA CYS A 102 12.37 -9.15 17.33
C CYS A 102 13.55 -9.00 18.31
N PHE A 103 14.02 -7.76 18.51
CA PHE A 103 15.28 -7.51 19.21
C PHE A 103 15.11 -7.02 20.65
N HIS A 104 13.97 -6.46 21.02
CA HIS A 104 13.76 -5.86 22.33
C HIS A 104 12.69 -6.57 23.16
N LEU A 105 11.59 -6.99 22.55
CA LEU A 105 10.49 -7.65 23.25
C LEU A 105 10.64 -9.17 23.18
N GLY A 106 10.37 -9.74 22.04
CA GLY A 106 10.50 -11.18 21.78
C GLY A 106 9.47 -12.05 22.48
N TYR A 107 9.60 -13.36 22.24
CA TYR A 107 8.71 -14.39 22.76
C TYR A 107 9.49 -15.41 23.58
N SER A 108 8.81 -16.04 24.53
CA SER A 108 9.27 -17.24 25.21
C SER A 108 9.18 -18.47 24.29
N ALA A 109 9.78 -19.58 24.71
CA ALA A 109 9.78 -20.81 23.89
C ALA A 109 8.39 -21.39 23.63
N ASP A 110 7.43 -21.09 24.48
CA ASP A 110 6.00 -21.45 24.37
C ASP A 110 5.15 -20.44 23.58
N GLY A 111 5.78 -19.39 23.03
CA GLY A 111 5.14 -18.39 22.18
C GLY A 111 4.46 -17.23 22.91
N HIS A 112 4.60 -17.13 24.24
CA HIS A 112 4.09 -15.99 24.99
C HIS A 112 5.01 -14.78 24.89
N CYS A 113 4.43 -13.58 24.87
CA CYS A 113 5.19 -12.32 24.90
C CYS A 113 6.03 -12.27 26.19
N LYS A 114 7.28 -11.84 26.05
CA LYS A 114 8.13 -11.52 27.19
C LYS A 114 7.72 -10.18 27.78
N GLY A 115 7.85 -10.06 29.09
CA GLY A 115 7.51 -8.85 29.85
C GLY A 115 6.35 -9.08 30.79
N GLN A 116 6.07 -8.06 31.60
CA GLN A 116 4.95 -8.06 32.53
C GLN A 116 3.85 -7.13 32.01
N PRO A 117 2.58 -7.52 32.08
CA PRO A 117 1.47 -6.62 31.78
C PRO A 117 1.52 -5.39 32.67
N ASP A 118 1.24 -4.24 32.13
CA ASP A 118 1.05 -3.02 32.93
C ASP A 118 -0.34 -3.06 33.59
N PRO A 119 -0.42 -3.21 34.91
CA PRO A 119 -1.71 -3.32 35.61
C PRO A 119 -2.50 -2.00 35.65
N THR A 120 -1.90 -0.89 35.23
CA THR A 120 -2.57 0.43 35.23
C THR A 120 -3.36 0.66 33.93
N LEU A 121 -3.15 -0.15 32.90
CA LEU A 121 -3.88 -0.03 31.63
C LEU A 121 -5.32 -0.51 31.80
N PRO A 122 -6.30 0.26 31.29
CA PRO A 122 -7.70 -0.15 31.34
C PRO A 122 -7.93 -1.37 30.44
N TRP A 123 -8.88 -2.21 30.86
CA TRP A 123 -9.34 -3.31 30.02
C TRP A 123 -10.13 -2.77 28.83
N PRO A 124 -10.12 -3.52 27.68
CA PRO A 124 -10.96 -3.17 26.55
C PRO A 124 -12.43 -3.15 26.91
N GLU A 125 -13.13 -2.10 26.50
CA GLU A 125 -14.56 -1.93 26.76
C GLU A 125 -15.36 -2.17 25.48
N ARG A 126 -16.46 -2.90 25.61
CA ARG A 126 -17.38 -3.12 24.49
C ARG A 126 -18.22 -1.89 24.26
N LEU A 127 -18.12 -1.29 23.08
CA LEU A 127 -18.98 -0.18 22.68
C LEU A 127 -20.43 -0.65 22.52
N GLN A 128 -21.36 0.13 23.10
CA GLN A 128 -22.80 -0.14 23.03
C GLN A 128 -23.43 0.76 21.95
N TRP A 129 -24.18 0.15 21.05
CA TRP A 129 -24.82 0.84 19.95
C TRP A 129 -26.35 0.73 20.08
N ASP A 130 -27.00 1.80 20.50
CA ASP A 130 -28.45 1.96 20.37
C ASP A 130 -28.75 2.71 19.07
N LEU A 131 -29.10 1.99 18.03
CA LEU A 131 -29.31 2.54 16.69
C LEU A 131 -30.80 2.73 16.42
N PRO A 132 -31.26 3.94 16.08
CA PRO A 132 -32.64 4.15 15.69
C PRO A 132 -32.96 3.46 14.34
N ASN A 133 -34.17 2.96 14.20
CA ASN A 133 -34.59 2.20 13.01
C ASN A 133 -34.36 2.95 11.68
N GLN A 134 -34.40 4.26 11.70
CA GLN A 134 -34.19 5.13 10.53
C GLN A 134 -32.76 5.02 9.95
N VAL A 135 -31.79 4.52 10.72
CA VAL A 135 -30.38 4.40 10.28
C VAL A 135 -30.16 3.14 9.43
N TYR A 136 -30.89 2.06 9.66
CA TYR A 136 -30.65 0.77 8.99
C TYR A 136 -30.72 0.80 7.45
N PRO A 137 -31.64 1.53 6.81
CA PRO A 137 -31.64 1.65 5.35
C PRO A 137 -30.36 2.29 4.81
N SER A 138 -29.83 3.29 5.52
CA SER A 138 -28.58 3.97 5.14
C SER A 138 -27.35 3.06 5.32
N ILE A 139 -27.31 2.27 6.41
CA ILE A 139 -26.28 1.25 6.61
C ILE A 139 -26.32 0.22 5.48
N SER A 140 -27.49 -0.29 5.14
CA SER A 140 -27.65 -1.27 4.07
C SER A 140 -27.25 -0.73 2.70
N LEU A 141 -27.54 0.54 2.42
CA LEU A 141 -27.11 1.21 1.19
C LEU A 141 -25.60 1.38 1.14
N ALA A 142 -25.00 1.86 2.22
CA ALA A 142 -23.55 2.04 2.33
C ALA A 142 -22.81 0.70 2.19
N LEU A 143 -23.28 -0.36 2.84
CA LEU A 143 -22.72 -1.70 2.74
C LEU A 143 -22.74 -2.23 1.30
N ARG A 144 -23.86 -2.06 0.58
CA ARG A 144 -23.93 -2.45 -0.83
C ARG A 144 -22.91 -1.69 -1.68
N GLY A 145 -22.80 -0.37 -1.48
CA GLY A 145 -21.81 0.46 -2.16
C GLY A 145 -20.36 0.00 -1.89
N ALA A 146 -20.04 -0.22 -0.62
CA ALA A 146 -18.72 -0.70 -0.21
C ALA A 146 -18.39 -2.07 -0.81
N LYS A 147 -19.32 -3.02 -0.79
CA LYS A 147 -19.14 -4.35 -1.42
C LYS A 147 -18.96 -4.25 -2.94
N THR A 148 -19.70 -3.36 -3.60
CA THR A 148 -19.52 -3.13 -5.04
C THR A 148 -18.13 -2.56 -5.34
N LEU A 149 -17.67 -1.59 -4.57
CA LEU A 149 -16.32 -1.02 -4.73
C LEU A 149 -15.25 -2.07 -4.47
N ALA A 150 -15.35 -2.83 -3.39
CA ALA A 150 -14.42 -3.92 -3.07
C ALA A 150 -14.38 -4.99 -4.18
N GLY A 151 -15.55 -5.38 -4.70
CA GLY A 151 -15.65 -6.35 -5.78
C GLY A 151 -15.13 -5.88 -7.15
N ASN A 152 -14.92 -4.57 -7.33
CA ASN A 152 -14.33 -4.00 -8.53
C ASN A 152 -12.80 -3.89 -8.46
N ILE A 153 -12.20 -4.32 -7.35
CA ILE A 153 -10.75 -4.33 -7.19
C ILE A 153 -10.21 -5.68 -7.65
N ASP A 154 -9.30 -5.66 -8.59
CA ASP A 154 -8.55 -6.82 -9.02
C ASP A 154 -7.11 -6.72 -8.51
N CYS A 155 -6.62 -7.79 -7.89
CA CYS A 155 -5.29 -7.87 -7.32
C CYS A 155 -4.56 -9.08 -7.89
N HIS A 156 -3.32 -8.88 -8.31
CA HIS A 156 -2.45 -9.97 -8.72
C HIS A 156 -1.09 -9.83 -8.04
N VAL A 157 -0.68 -10.85 -7.30
CA VAL A 157 0.60 -10.91 -6.60
C VAL A 157 1.45 -12.03 -7.19
N PHE A 158 2.48 -11.65 -7.86
CA PHE A 158 3.33 -12.54 -8.60
C PHE A 158 4.76 -12.55 -8.02
N PRO A 159 5.19 -13.65 -7.36
CA PRO A 159 6.56 -13.82 -6.90
C PRO A 159 7.49 -14.08 -8.08
N PHE A 160 8.37 -13.13 -8.38
CA PHE A 160 9.38 -13.26 -9.43
C PHE A 160 10.73 -13.64 -8.83
N SER A 161 11.18 -14.88 -9.09
CA SER A 161 12.36 -15.49 -8.45
C SER A 161 13.59 -15.62 -9.36
N HIS A 162 13.49 -15.27 -10.65
CA HIS A 162 14.57 -15.50 -11.62
C HIS A 162 15.77 -14.58 -11.40
N PHE A 163 15.52 -13.32 -11.07
CA PHE A 163 16.54 -12.33 -10.66
C PHE A 163 15.87 -11.19 -9.90
N GLY A 164 16.67 -10.35 -9.28
CA GLY A 164 16.15 -9.24 -8.47
C GLY A 164 17.03 -8.00 -8.53
N LYS A 165 16.79 -7.09 -7.60
CA LYS A 165 17.47 -5.78 -7.48
C LYS A 165 19.00 -5.89 -7.54
N SER A 166 19.60 -6.88 -6.90
CA SER A 166 21.05 -7.06 -6.86
C SER A 166 21.63 -7.35 -8.25
N PHE A 167 20.99 -8.24 -9.01
CA PHE A 167 21.39 -8.55 -10.38
C PHE A 167 21.26 -7.34 -11.30
N ILE A 168 20.14 -6.62 -11.23
CA ILE A 168 19.90 -5.43 -12.05
C ILE A 168 20.96 -4.35 -11.76
N LYS A 169 21.30 -4.15 -10.49
CA LYS A 169 22.38 -3.23 -10.08
C LYS A 169 23.77 -3.68 -10.54
N HIS A 170 24.02 -5.00 -10.55
CA HIS A 170 25.27 -5.53 -11.09
C HIS A 170 25.40 -5.25 -12.58
N CYS A 171 24.31 -5.20 -13.30
CA CYS A 171 24.26 -4.76 -14.72
C CYS A 171 24.35 -3.23 -14.88
N HIS A 172 24.61 -2.47 -13.81
CA HIS A 172 24.70 -1.01 -13.80
C HIS A 172 23.40 -0.27 -14.15
N PHE A 173 22.24 -0.90 -13.91
CA PHE A 173 20.93 -0.29 -14.12
C PHE A 173 20.27 0.13 -12.80
N SER A 174 19.44 1.17 -12.86
CA SER A 174 18.48 1.45 -11.82
C SER A 174 17.41 0.36 -11.83
N SER A 175 17.21 -0.33 -10.71
CA SER A 175 16.17 -1.36 -10.60
C SER A 175 14.76 -0.79 -10.79
N ASP A 176 14.54 0.41 -10.37
CA ASP A 176 13.29 1.13 -10.53
C ASP A 176 13.01 1.44 -12.00
N SER A 177 13.94 2.10 -12.68
CA SER A 177 13.83 2.37 -14.12
C SER A 177 13.68 1.10 -14.97
N PHE A 178 14.32 0.00 -14.57
CA PHE A 178 14.14 -1.29 -15.23
C PHE A 178 12.67 -1.75 -15.14
N ILE A 179 12.07 -1.67 -13.98
CA ILE A 179 10.66 -2.03 -13.77
C ILE A 179 9.74 -1.10 -14.56
N GLN A 180 9.99 0.21 -14.54
CA GLN A 180 9.17 1.17 -15.27
C GLN A 180 9.19 0.93 -16.79
N VAL A 181 10.34 0.60 -17.34
CA VAL A 181 10.46 0.25 -18.79
C VAL A 181 9.78 -1.10 -19.07
N ALA A 182 9.90 -2.08 -18.19
CA ALA A 182 9.20 -3.35 -18.33
C ALA A 182 7.67 -3.19 -18.33
N LEU A 183 7.12 -2.34 -17.48
CA LEU A 183 5.69 -2.00 -17.47
C LEU A 183 5.25 -1.33 -18.77
N GLN A 184 6.06 -0.42 -19.31
CA GLN A 184 5.76 0.23 -20.60
C GLN A 184 5.81 -0.77 -21.77
N LEU A 185 6.77 -1.69 -21.78
CA LEU A 185 6.83 -2.76 -22.77
C LEU A 185 5.60 -3.67 -22.68
N ALA A 186 5.20 -4.07 -21.48
CA ALA A 186 4.02 -4.88 -21.26
C ALA A 186 2.75 -4.18 -21.75
N TYR A 187 2.59 -2.91 -21.40
CA TYR A 187 1.43 -2.12 -21.85
C TYR A 187 1.41 -1.94 -23.37
N PHE A 188 2.58 -1.66 -23.97
CA PHE A 188 2.67 -1.51 -25.43
C PHE A 188 2.33 -2.82 -26.17
N ARG A 189 2.75 -3.97 -25.63
CA ARG A 189 2.38 -5.29 -26.18
C ARG A 189 0.89 -5.55 -26.12
N ASP A 190 0.25 -5.14 -25.03
CA ASP A 190 -1.20 -5.33 -24.85
C ASP A 190 -2.04 -4.36 -25.70
N ARG A 191 -1.63 -3.09 -25.77
CA ARG A 191 -2.46 -2.00 -26.32
C ARG A 191 -1.99 -1.46 -27.67
N GLY A 192 -0.77 -1.74 -28.10
CA GLY A 192 -0.19 -1.22 -29.34
C GLY A 192 0.18 0.26 -29.31
N HIS A 193 0.04 0.93 -28.18
CA HIS A 193 0.38 2.35 -27.98
C HIS A 193 0.89 2.63 -26.56
N PHE A 194 1.52 3.77 -26.39
CA PHE A 194 1.95 4.24 -25.07
C PHE A 194 0.84 5.06 -24.38
N CYS A 195 0.91 5.15 -23.05
CA CYS A 195 0.04 6.01 -22.26
C CYS A 195 0.85 6.94 -21.37
N LEU A 196 0.18 7.93 -20.81
CA LEU A 196 0.75 8.79 -19.79
C LEU A 196 1.05 7.96 -18.55
N THR A 197 2.26 8.12 -18.00
CA THR A 197 2.72 7.41 -16.81
C THR A 197 2.80 8.33 -15.60
N TYR A 198 2.62 7.73 -14.43
CA TYR A 198 2.84 8.36 -13.14
C TYR A 198 3.68 7.42 -12.28
N GLU A 199 4.77 7.94 -11.76
CA GLU A 199 5.57 7.30 -10.73
C GLU A 199 5.83 8.31 -9.63
N SER A 200 5.59 7.92 -8.39
CA SER A 200 5.77 8.78 -7.23
C SER A 200 7.24 8.79 -6.80
N ALA A 201 7.85 9.96 -6.78
CA ALA A 201 9.16 10.17 -6.16
C ALA A 201 8.99 10.93 -4.84
N MET A 202 9.64 10.45 -3.79
CA MET A 202 9.55 11.09 -2.48
C MET A 202 10.25 12.44 -2.46
N THR A 203 9.66 13.40 -1.74
CA THR A 203 10.19 14.76 -1.55
C THR A 203 10.44 15.10 -0.08
N ARG A 204 10.63 14.10 0.77
CA ARG A 204 10.81 14.26 2.23
C ARG A 204 12.01 15.12 2.64
N LEU A 205 12.91 15.44 1.70
CA LEU A 205 14.03 16.35 1.93
C LEU A 205 13.61 17.83 1.88
N PHE A 206 12.37 18.10 1.47
CA PHE A 206 11.81 19.44 1.41
C PHE A 206 10.79 19.63 2.53
N LEU A 207 10.72 20.83 3.08
CA LEU A 207 9.73 21.19 4.08
C LEU A 207 8.31 20.97 3.52
N GLU A 208 7.47 20.24 4.26
CA GLU A 208 6.09 19.87 3.86
C GLU A 208 5.98 19.11 2.52
N GLY A 209 7.12 18.65 1.97
CA GLY A 209 7.13 17.89 0.74
C GLY A 209 6.59 16.48 0.92
N ARG A 210 5.71 16.05 0.01
CA ARG A 210 5.14 14.71 0.00
C ARG A 210 5.63 13.90 -1.19
N THR A 211 5.23 14.25 -2.40
CA THR A 211 5.56 13.49 -3.60
C THR A 211 5.74 14.41 -4.81
N GLU A 212 6.62 14.02 -5.72
CA GLU A 212 6.79 14.58 -7.05
C GLU A 212 6.46 13.50 -8.09
N THR A 213 6.05 13.88 -9.26
CA THR A 213 5.72 12.94 -10.34
C THR A 213 6.91 12.75 -11.27
N VAL A 214 7.39 11.51 -11.39
CA VAL A 214 8.29 11.09 -12.47
C VAL A 214 7.47 10.57 -13.64
N ARG A 215 7.71 11.12 -14.83
CA ARG A 215 7.09 10.68 -16.08
C ARG A 215 8.03 9.72 -16.80
N SER A 216 7.88 8.43 -16.54
CA SER A 216 8.78 7.38 -17.05
C SER A 216 8.59 7.06 -18.53
N CYS A 217 7.48 7.47 -19.16
CA CYS A 217 7.24 7.32 -20.59
C CYS A 217 7.94 8.41 -21.40
N THR A 218 9.27 8.37 -21.45
CA THR A 218 10.11 9.29 -22.23
C THR A 218 10.23 8.86 -23.68
N LYS A 219 10.77 9.73 -24.54
CA LYS A 219 11.07 9.38 -25.93
C LYS A 219 12.04 8.19 -26.03
N GLU A 220 13.01 8.16 -25.14
CA GLU A 220 14.02 7.10 -25.05
C GLU A 220 13.38 5.77 -24.65
N ALA A 221 12.51 5.76 -23.65
CA ALA A 221 11.74 4.59 -23.24
C ALA A 221 10.85 4.08 -24.38
N CYS A 222 10.14 4.96 -25.08
CA CYS A 222 9.31 4.61 -26.23
C CYS A 222 10.15 4.03 -27.37
N ASN A 223 11.30 4.62 -27.67
CA ASN A 223 12.19 4.13 -28.73
C ASN A 223 12.78 2.75 -28.39
N PHE A 224 13.15 2.56 -27.11
CA PHE A 224 13.60 1.25 -26.62
C PHE A 224 12.51 0.19 -26.78
N VAL A 225 11.30 0.46 -26.32
CA VAL A 225 10.17 -0.49 -26.44
C VAL A 225 9.87 -0.84 -27.89
N LYS A 226 9.85 0.15 -28.79
CA LYS A 226 9.67 -0.09 -30.23
C LYS A 226 10.81 -0.93 -30.82
N ALA A 227 12.04 -0.70 -30.40
CA ALA A 227 13.18 -1.49 -30.84
C ALA A 227 13.13 -2.94 -30.33
N MET A 228 12.59 -3.17 -29.14
CA MET A 228 12.37 -4.52 -28.59
C MET A 228 11.31 -5.31 -29.36
N GLU A 229 10.32 -4.64 -29.94
CA GLU A 229 9.24 -5.27 -30.72
C GLU A 229 9.60 -5.43 -32.23
N ASP A 230 10.65 -4.78 -32.67
CA ASP A 230 11.11 -4.83 -34.06
C ASP A 230 11.92 -6.12 -34.34
N LYS A 231 11.32 -7.09 -35.02
CA LYS A 231 11.92 -8.38 -35.30
C LYS A 231 13.15 -8.32 -36.25
N GLU A 232 13.31 -7.21 -36.95
CA GLU A 232 14.44 -7.02 -37.87
C GLU A 232 15.66 -6.41 -37.15
N LYS A 233 15.48 -5.85 -35.97
CA LYS A 233 16.58 -5.29 -35.18
C LYS A 233 17.22 -6.36 -34.31
N THR A 234 18.46 -6.66 -34.65
CA THR A 234 19.29 -7.59 -33.86
C THR A 234 19.76 -6.92 -32.58
N VAL A 235 20.05 -7.75 -31.58
CA VAL A 235 20.53 -7.34 -30.20
C VAL A 235 21.75 -6.41 -30.24
N TRP A 236 22.50 -6.35 -31.37
CA TRP A 236 23.66 -5.48 -31.56
C TRP A 236 23.33 -4.00 -31.81
N ALA A 237 22.08 -3.63 -32.01
CA ALA A 237 21.64 -2.23 -32.10
C ALA A 237 21.48 -1.54 -30.73
N TRP A 238 21.75 -2.23 -29.66
CA TRP A 238 21.61 -1.78 -28.26
C TRP A 238 22.55 -0.65 -27.80
N PRO A 239 23.77 -0.46 -28.34
CA PRO A 239 24.66 0.59 -27.84
C PRO A 239 24.15 2.01 -28.05
N THR A 240 23.19 2.21 -28.95
CA THR A 240 22.65 3.55 -29.23
C THR A 240 21.55 4.00 -28.26
N TYR A 241 20.99 3.08 -27.49
CA TYR A 241 20.00 3.40 -26.47
C TYR A 241 20.60 3.15 -25.09
N SER A 242 21.42 4.08 -24.63
CA SER A 242 21.95 4.00 -23.28
C SER A 242 20.78 3.96 -22.30
N VAL A 243 20.62 2.83 -21.59
CA VAL A 243 19.62 2.71 -20.51
C VAL A 243 19.88 3.75 -19.42
N SER A 244 21.12 4.27 -19.33
CA SER A 244 21.47 5.42 -18.50
C SER A 244 20.73 6.70 -18.90
N SER A 245 20.44 6.92 -20.19
CA SER A 245 19.63 8.07 -20.63
C SER A 245 18.13 7.87 -20.39
N ILE A 246 17.66 6.63 -20.36
CA ILE A 246 16.28 6.29 -19.97
C ILE A 246 16.10 6.50 -18.46
N CYS A 247 17.18 6.32 -17.70
CA CYS A 247 17.20 6.30 -16.24
C CYS A 247 17.73 7.61 -15.62
N SER A 248 18.11 8.61 -16.42
CA SER A 248 18.52 9.90 -15.87
C SER A 248 17.32 10.57 -15.24
N ARG A 249 17.26 10.57 -13.90
CA ARG A 249 16.41 11.52 -13.17
C ARG A 249 16.69 12.90 -13.75
N PRO A 250 15.67 13.73 -14.03
CA PRO A 250 15.92 15.13 -14.26
C PRO A 250 16.82 15.60 -13.11
N SER A 251 17.98 16.10 -13.43
CA SER A 251 18.82 16.74 -12.42
C SER A 251 17.96 17.83 -11.80
N SER A 252 17.49 17.60 -10.59
CA SER A 252 16.83 18.66 -9.82
C SER A 252 17.75 19.87 -9.87
N PRO A 253 17.25 21.06 -10.24
CA PRO A 253 18.06 22.25 -10.19
C PRO A 253 18.63 22.30 -8.77
N ARG A 254 19.95 22.40 -8.64
CA ARG A 254 20.58 22.69 -7.36
C ARG A 254 20.01 24.04 -6.94
N LEU A 255 18.98 24.02 -6.11
CA LEU A 255 18.55 25.19 -5.37
C LEU A 255 19.74 25.55 -4.48
N GLY A 256 20.48 26.57 -4.93
CA GLY A 256 21.55 27.14 -4.17
C GLY A 256 21.01 27.59 -2.82
N LEU A 257 21.35 26.86 -1.77
CA LEU A 257 21.28 27.35 -0.41
C LEU A 257 22.26 28.53 -0.30
N GLN A 258 21.81 29.70 -0.72
CA GLN A 258 22.42 30.96 -0.25
C GLN A 258 21.89 31.17 1.16
N GLY A 259 22.68 30.75 2.13
CA GLY A 259 22.56 31.20 3.50
C GLY A 259 22.63 32.72 3.52
N LYS A 260 21.58 33.36 3.99
CA LYS A 260 21.69 34.70 4.58
C LYS A 260 21.61 34.51 6.09
N GLY A 261 22.68 35.02 6.74
CA GLY A 261 22.91 35.04 8.16
C GLY A 261 21.84 35.72 9.02
#